data_970fa1eed9bac539f1f369395165b251
#
_entry.id   970fa1eed9bac539f1f369395165b251
#
_cell.length_a   1.000
_cell.length_b   1.000
_cell.length_c   1.000
_cell.angle_alpha   90.00
_cell.angle_beta   90.00
_cell.angle_gamma   90.00
#
_symmetry.space_group_name_H-M   'P 1'
#
loop_
_entity.id
_entity.type
_entity.pdbx_description
1 polymer ?
#
loop_
_entity_poly.entity_id
_entity_poly.type
_entity_poly.pdbx_seq_one_letter_code
_entity_poly.pdbx_strand_id
1 'polypeptide(L)'
;MQHNRYVDQWDWEKVIEEKDRNVDTLQATVKNIYKAVRTTHQLVSEKYGIKAFLPEQVTFCSTDELLKKYPDATPKERENLICKEHGAVFLMGIGGKKENGELRHDGRAPDYDDWITPRPDGGTGVNGDLLVWNPLLDMSFELSSMGIRVNPETLEKQLDLCDCPERKEFVWHRMLLDGTLPQTIGGGIGQSRMCQFMLQCAHIGEVQHGWYNPDEVAMLKEQNIRLLGLGEFSEDPMAASLHPGVKLQSYADK
;
A
#
# COMPACT_ATOMS: atom_id res chain seq x y z
N MET A 1 2.54 14.97 -0.46
CA MET A 1 3.54 13.86 -0.46
C MET A 1 3.13 12.81 0.57
N GLN A 2 3.30 11.52 0.28
CA GLN A 2 2.87 10.38 1.15
C GLN A 2 4.05 9.54 1.68
N HIS A 3 5.28 10.04 1.55
CA HIS A 3 6.49 9.34 1.99
C HIS A 3 7.26 10.20 3.00
N ASN A 4 7.84 9.53 4.01
CA ASN A 4 8.78 10.07 4.96
C ASN A 4 10.00 9.15 5.02
N ARG A 5 11.15 9.65 5.51
CA ARG A 5 12.35 8.84 5.74
C ARG A 5 12.21 7.86 6.89
N TYR A 6 11.39 8.22 7.87
CA TYR A 6 11.04 7.38 9.01
C TYR A 6 9.63 6.84 8.81
N VAL A 7 9.44 5.54 8.96
CA VAL A 7 8.17 4.86 8.76
C VAL A 7 7.87 3.98 9.97
N ASP A 8 6.73 4.21 10.61
CA ASP A 8 6.14 3.30 11.57
C ASP A 8 5.02 2.50 10.91
N GLN A 9 5.03 1.20 11.13
CA GLN A 9 4.01 0.30 10.61
C GLN A 9 3.40 -0.53 11.74
N TRP A 10 2.16 -0.91 11.58
CA TRP A 10 1.60 -2.08 12.25
C TRP A 10 1.93 -3.28 11.37
N ASP A 11 3.09 -3.87 11.63
CA ASP A 11 3.49 -5.11 10.98
C ASP A 11 2.83 -6.29 11.69
N TRP A 12 2.39 -7.25 10.90
CA TRP A 12 1.72 -8.44 11.42
C TRP A 12 2.07 -9.66 10.59
N GLU A 13 2.15 -10.81 11.27
CA GLU A 13 2.33 -12.13 10.67
C GLU A 13 1.37 -13.10 11.33
N LYS A 14 0.67 -13.87 10.52
CA LYS A 14 -0.22 -14.94 10.94
C LYS A 14 0.26 -16.26 10.37
N VAL A 15 0.50 -17.24 11.25
CA VAL A 15 0.82 -18.62 10.83
C VAL A 15 -0.36 -19.22 10.10
N ILE A 16 -0.08 -19.89 8.99
CA ILE A 16 -1.04 -20.62 8.15
C ILE A 16 -0.54 -22.02 7.84
N GLU A 17 -1.43 -22.91 7.44
CA GLU A 17 -1.08 -24.22 6.96
C GLU A 17 -0.87 -24.21 5.43
N GLU A 18 -0.23 -25.25 4.87
CA GLU A 18 -0.01 -25.36 3.42
C GLU A 18 -1.31 -25.27 2.61
N LYS A 19 -2.39 -25.87 3.09
CA LYS A 19 -3.70 -25.83 2.43
C LYS A 19 -4.30 -24.40 2.34
N ASP A 20 -3.83 -23.49 3.20
CA ASP A 20 -4.30 -22.11 3.29
C ASP A 20 -3.49 -21.14 2.39
N ARG A 21 -2.48 -21.66 1.69
CA ARG A 21 -1.69 -20.89 0.71
C ARG A 21 -2.47 -20.68 -0.60
N ASN A 22 -3.52 -19.88 -0.55
CA ASN A 22 -4.40 -19.67 -1.70
C ASN A 22 -5.04 -18.27 -1.68
N VAL A 23 -5.68 -17.91 -2.80
CA VAL A 23 -6.34 -16.62 -3.00
C VAL A 23 -7.48 -16.40 -2.01
N ASP A 24 -8.21 -17.44 -1.63
CA ASP A 24 -9.36 -17.31 -0.72
C ASP A 24 -8.91 -16.87 0.66
N THR A 25 -7.81 -17.42 1.17
CA THR A 25 -7.19 -17.01 2.44
C THR A 25 -6.71 -15.56 2.37
N LEU A 26 -6.05 -15.17 1.28
CA LEU A 26 -5.63 -13.80 1.06
C LEU A 26 -6.84 -12.84 1.06
N GLN A 27 -7.85 -13.13 0.25
CA GLN A 27 -9.04 -12.29 0.14
C GLN A 27 -9.82 -12.19 1.47
N ALA A 28 -9.94 -13.28 2.22
CA ALA A 28 -10.58 -13.27 3.53
C ALA A 28 -9.83 -12.36 4.52
N THR A 29 -8.50 -12.43 4.50
CA THR A 29 -7.65 -11.58 5.35
C THR A 29 -7.78 -10.11 4.96
N VAL A 30 -7.72 -9.79 3.67
CA VAL A 30 -7.92 -8.43 3.16
C VAL A 30 -9.29 -7.85 3.54
N LYS A 31 -10.36 -8.64 3.40
CA LYS A 31 -11.71 -8.21 3.79
C LYS A 31 -11.79 -7.85 5.28
N ASN A 32 -11.15 -8.64 6.14
CA ASN A 32 -11.12 -8.37 7.58
C ASN A 32 -10.34 -7.08 7.91
N ILE A 33 -9.18 -6.87 7.30
CA ILE A 33 -8.39 -5.64 7.46
C ILE A 33 -9.17 -4.44 6.91
N TYR A 34 -9.75 -4.56 5.72
CA TYR A 34 -10.53 -3.47 5.13
C TYR A 34 -11.74 -3.09 5.99
N LYS A 35 -12.42 -4.07 6.58
CA LYS A 35 -13.51 -3.82 7.54
C LYS A 35 -13.03 -2.97 8.72
N ALA A 36 -11.86 -3.28 9.29
CA ALA A 36 -11.27 -2.48 10.37
C ALA A 36 -10.94 -1.05 9.90
N VAL A 37 -10.29 -0.92 8.72
CA VAL A 37 -9.97 0.38 8.10
C VAL A 37 -11.24 1.22 7.90
N ARG A 38 -12.28 0.63 7.31
CA ARG A 38 -13.55 1.32 7.04
C ARG A 38 -14.26 1.75 8.33
N THR A 39 -14.29 0.87 9.33
CA THR A 39 -14.89 1.20 10.64
C THR A 39 -14.14 2.35 11.31
N THR A 40 -12.82 2.33 11.29
CA THR A 40 -11.99 3.43 11.80
C THR A 40 -12.25 4.73 11.05
N HIS A 41 -12.34 4.67 9.72
CA HIS A 41 -12.65 5.84 8.89
C HIS A 41 -14.01 6.45 9.26
N GLN A 42 -15.04 5.63 9.50
CA GLN A 42 -16.34 6.12 9.96
C GLN A 42 -16.26 6.81 11.32
N LEU A 43 -15.60 6.17 12.31
CA LEU A 43 -15.45 6.73 13.66
C LEU A 43 -14.66 8.05 13.66
N VAL A 44 -13.59 8.14 12.88
CA VAL A 44 -12.80 9.37 12.70
C VAL A 44 -13.65 10.44 12.01
N SER A 45 -14.39 10.06 10.97
CA SER A 45 -15.29 10.98 10.24
C SER A 45 -16.35 11.59 11.15
N GLU A 46 -17.01 10.76 11.97
CA GLU A 46 -17.99 11.22 12.94
C GLU A 46 -17.37 12.15 14.00
N LYS A 47 -16.21 11.76 14.53
CA LYS A 47 -15.53 12.51 15.60
C LYS A 47 -15.07 13.89 15.16
N TYR A 48 -14.58 14.02 13.93
CA TYR A 48 -13.95 15.24 13.42
C TYR A 48 -14.79 15.99 12.37
N GLY A 49 -16.00 15.53 12.10
CA GLY A 49 -16.89 16.16 11.11
C GLY A 49 -16.40 16.03 9.66
N ILE A 50 -15.59 15.02 9.37
CA ILE A 50 -15.08 14.72 8.04
C ILE A 50 -16.09 13.81 7.32
N LYS A 51 -16.32 14.02 6.03
CA LYS A 51 -17.23 13.15 5.26
C LYS A 51 -16.62 11.76 5.07
N ALA A 52 -17.32 10.72 5.52
CA ALA A 52 -16.96 9.34 5.19
C ALA A 52 -17.22 9.04 3.70
N PHE A 53 -16.27 8.39 3.02
CA PHE A 53 -16.36 8.13 1.57
C PHE A 53 -15.88 6.73 1.15
N LEU A 54 -15.30 5.94 2.06
CA LEU A 54 -14.88 4.57 1.72
C LEU A 54 -16.11 3.69 1.42
N PRO A 55 -16.08 2.92 0.32
CA PRO A 55 -17.16 2.01 -0.04
C PRO A 55 -17.35 0.90 1.00
N GLU A 56 -18.50 0.24 0.95
CA GLU A 56 -18.81 -0.84 1.88
C GLU A 56 -17.88 -2.05 1.72
N GLN A 57 -17.46 -2.33 0.50
CA GLN A 57 -16.63 -3.47 0.18
C GLN A 57 -15.40 -3.04 -0.63
N VAL A 58 -14.30 -3.77 -0.44
CA VAL A 58 -13.11 -3.65 -1.28
C VAL A 58 -13.31 -4.45 -2.55
N THR A 59 -12.93 -3.88 -3.70
CA THR A 59 -12.92 -4.57 -4.99
C THR A 59 -11.59 -5.29 -5.16
N PHE A 60 -11.62 -6.54 -5.61
CA PHE A 60 -10.42 -7.30 -5.96
C PHE A 60 -10.17 -7.19 -7.46
N CYS A 61 -8.93 -6.88 -7.83
CA CYS A 61 -8.48 -6.78 -9.21
C CYS A 61 -7.04 -7.29 -9.30
N SER A 62 -6.68 -7.93 -10.39
CA SER A 62 -5.31 -8.36 -10.63
C SER A 62 -4.54 -7.37 -11.51
N THR A 63 -3.20 -7.40 -11.41
CA THR A 63 -2.33 -6.62 -12.29
C THR A 63 -2.52 -6.97 -13.76
N ASP A 64 -2.86 -8.24 -14.06
CA ASP A 64 -3.18 -8.71 -15.42
C ASP A 64 -4.49 -8.11 -15.95
N GLU A 65 -5.54 -8.04 -15.11
CA GLU A 65 -6.81 -7.39 -15.47
C GLU A 65 -6.62 -5.90 -15.72
N LEU A 66 -5.85 -5.21 -14.86
CA LEU A 66 -5.54 -3.78 -15.06
C LEU A 66 -4.75 -3.54 -16.33
N LEU A 67 -3.76 -4.39 -16.63
CA LEU A 67 -2.98 -4.27 -17.85
C LEU A 67 -3.84 -4.46 -19.10
N LYS A 68 -4.79 -5.39 -19.07
CA LYS A 68 -5.76 -5.60 -20.17
C LYS A 68 -6.74 -4.43 -20.30
N LYS A 69 -7.21 -3.89 -19.16
CA LYS A 69 -8.19 -2.79 -19.15
C LYS A 69 -7.58 -1.45 -19.59
N TYR A 70 -6.33 -1.21 -19.24
CA TYR A 70 -5.62 0.05 -19.50
C TYR A 70 -4.21 -0.22 -20.04
N PRO A 71 -4.06 -0.75 -21.28
CA PRO A 71 -2.77 -1.22 -21.80
C PRO A 71 -1.73 -0.11 -21.97
N ASP A 72 -2.15 1.10 -22.31
CA ASP A 72 -1.28 2.25 -22.59
C ASP A 72 -0.95 3.10 -21.35
N ALA A 73 -1.62 2.83 -20.21
CA ALA A 73 -1.41 3.58 -18.98
C ALA A 73 -0.21 3.03 -18.20
N THR A 74 0.51 3.91 -17.52
CA THR A 74 1.54 3.54 -16.55
C THR A 74 0.94 2.80 -15.35
N PRO A 75 1.73 2.05 -14.57
CA PRO A 75 1.24 1.39 -13.36
C PRO A 75 0.46 2.34 -12.43
N LYS A 76 1.02 3.53 -12.17
CA LYS A 76 0.37 4.53 -11.29
C LYS A 76 -0.93 5.10 -11.86
N GLU A 77 -0.98 5.35 -13.16
CA GLU A 77 -2.22 5.78 -13.81
C GLU A 77 -3.29 4.69 -13.75
N ARG A 78 -2.92 3.41 -13.92
CA ARG A 78 -3.87 2.29 -13.75
C ARG A 78 -4.45 2.23 -12.35
N GLU A 79 -3.62 2.39 -11.31
CA GLU A 79 -4.10 2.50 -9.93
C GLU A 79 -5.06 3.66 -9.74
N ASN A 80 -4.71 4.84 -10.27
CA ASN A 80 -5.56 6.02 -10.17
C ASN A 80 -6.92 5.79 -10.82
N LEU A 81 -6.93 5.21 -12.02
CA LEU A 81 -8.16 4.93 -12.76
C LEU A 81 -9.06 3.95 -12.02
N ILE A 82 -8.50 2.82 -11.56
CA ILE A 82 -9.30 1.78 -10.90
C ILE A 82 -9.75 2.21 -9.51
N CYS A 83 -8.93 2.93 -8.76
CA CYS A 83 -9.31 3.46 -7.44
C CYS A 83 -10.35 4.57 -7.55
N LYS A 84 -10.29 5.40 -8.58
CA LYS A 84 -11.31 6.43 -8.86
C LYS A 84 -12.66 5.80 -9.19
N GLU A 85 -12.66 4.67 -9.89
CA GLU A 85 -13.88 3.93 -10.26
C GLU A 85 -14.52 3.23 -9.06
N HIS A 86 -13.72 2.57 -8.21
CA HIS A 86 -14.22 1.68 -7.16
C HIS A 86 -14.07 2.23 -5.73
N GLY A 87 -13.31 3.27 -5.50
CA GLY A 87 -13.05 3.87 -4.19
C GLY A 87 -12.06 3.09 -3.31
N ALA A 88 -12.09 1.76 -3.35
CA ALA A 88 -11.14 0.89 -2.64
C ALA A 88 -10.90 -0.39 -3.44
N VAL A 89 -9.64 -0.72 -3.65
CA VAL A 89 -9.20 -1.87 -4.47
C VAL A 89 -8.08 -2.62 -3.75
N PHE A 90 -8.15 -3.93 -3.77
CA PHE A 90 -6.99 -4.76 -3.47
C PHE A 90 -6.40 -5.28 -4.79
N LEU A 91 -5.24 -4.75 -5.14
CA LEU A 91 -4.55 -5.06 -6.38
C LEU A 91 -3.64 -6.27 -6.18
N MET A 92 -4.01 -7.42 -6.77
CA MET A 92 -3.31 -8.70 -6.60
C MET A 92 -2.22 -8.93 -7.65
N GLY A 93 -1.20 -9.73 -7.27
CA GLY A 93 -0.17 -10.23 -8.19
C GLY A 93 0.89 -9.20 -8.56
N ILE A 94 1.26 -8.35 -7.61
CA ILE A 94 2.38 -7.39 -7.76
C ILE A 94 3.71 -8.15 -7.70
N GLY A 95 4.68 -7.77 -8.55
CA GLY A 95 5.98 -8.43 -8.68
C GLY A 95 6.07 -9.39 -9.86
N GLY A 96 4.93 -9.83 -10.40
CA GLY A 96 4.91 -10.72 -11.56
C GLY A 96 5.49 -10.08 -12.83
N LYS A 97 6.18 -10.88 -13.64
CA LYS A 97 6.78 -10.45 -14.91
C LYS A 97 5.94 -10.94 -16.11
N LYS A 98 5.99 -10.19 -17.20
CA LYS A 98 5.50 -10.60 -18.52
C LYS A 98 6.44 -11.65 -19.13
N GLU A 99 6.01 -12.30 -20.21
CA GLU A 99 6.85 -13.24 -20.96
C GLU A 99 8.17 -12.63 -21.47
N ASN A 100 8.17 -11.32 -21.77
CA ASN A 100 9.37 -10.60 -22.21
C ASN A 100 10.28 -10.14 -21.05
N GLY A 101 9.97 -10.51 -19.79
CA GLY A 101 10.74 -10.17 -18.59
C GLY A 101 10.42 -8.81 -17.96
N GLU A 102 9.60 -7.98 -18.60
CA GLU A 102 9.14 -6.72 -18.01
C GLU A 102 8.16 -6.94 -16.86
N LEU A 103 8.14 -6.02 -15.89
CA LEU A 103 7.14 -6.04 -14.82
C LEU A 103 5.74 -5.81 -15.40
N ARG A 104 4.75 -6.56 -14.89
CA ARG A 104 3.34 -6.35 -15.26
C ARG A 104 2.79 -5.07 -14.66
N HIS A 105 3.26 -4.71 -13.46
CA HIS A 105 2.83 -3.54 -12.71
C HIS A 105 4.03 -2.91 -12.01
N ASP A 106 4.33 -3.29 -10.78
CA ASP A 106 5.45 -2.82 -9.98
C ASP A 106 6.29 -3.99 -9.47
N GLY A 107 7.50 -3.69 -8.99
CA GLY A 107 8.43 -4.68 -8.45
C GLY A 107 8.08 -5.11 -7.04
N ARG A 108 8.52 -6.33 -6.68
CA ARG A 108 8.44 -6.87 -5.33
C ARG A 108 9.77 -7.54 -4.98
N ALA A 109 10.18 -7.44 -3.73
CA ALA A 109 11.34 -8.19 -3.24
C ALA A 109 11.11 -9.70 -3.42
N PRO A 110 12.14 -10.47 -3.82
CA PRO A 110 11.99 -11.90 -4.09
C PRO A 110 11.84 -12.74 -2.83
N ASP A 111 12.19 -12.19 -1.70
CA ASP A 111 12.33 -12.90 -0.42
C ASP A 111 11.31 -12.44 0.63
N TYR A 112 10.13 -12.02 0.19
CA TYR A 112 9.07 -11.54 1.07
C TYR A 112 7.73 -12.19 0.73
N ASP A 113 6.96 -11.59 -0.19
CA ASP A 113 5.67 -12.12 -0.64
C ASP A 113 5.83 -13.12 -1.79
N ASP A 114 4.95 -14.10 -1.85
CA ASP A 114 4.83 -15.04 -2.96
C ASP A 114 4.09 -14.39 -4.14
N TRP A 115 4.84 -14.03 -5.18
CA TRP A 115 4.31 -13.42 -6.40
C TRP A 115 4.35 -14.32 -7.62
N ILE A 116 4.72 -15.63 -7.45
CA ILE A 116 4.78 -16.60 -8.55
C ILE A 116 3.75 -17.72 -8.47
N THR A 117 3.17 -18.00 -7.31
CA THR A 117 2.15 -19.06 -7.18
C THR A 117 0.99 -18.78 -8.14
N PRO A 118 0.60 -19.76 -8.99
CA PRO A 118 -0.52 -19.61 -9.91
C PRO A 118 -1.85 -19.36 -9.19
N ARG A 119 -2.68 -18.50 -9.77
CA ARG A 119 -4.05 -18.24 -9.30
C ARG A 119 -5.09 -18.88 -10.22
N PRO A 120 -6.32 -19.14 -9.71
CA PRO A 120 -7.41 -19.71 -10.51
C PRO A 120 -7.83 -18.85 -11.71
N ASP A 121 -7.58 -17.53 -11.67
CA ASP A 121 -7.85 -16.58 -12.75
C ASP A 121 -6.83 -16.61 -13.90
N GLY A 122 -5.84 -17.49 -13.81
CA GLY A 122 -4.74 -17.64 -14.77
C GLY A 122 -3.57 -16.68 -14.54
N GLY A 123 -3.63 -15.80 -13.56
CA GLY A 123 -2.52 -14.95 -13.14
C GLY A 123 -1.60 -15.66 -12.14
N THR A 124 -0.62 -14.92 -11.60
CA THR A 124 0.29 -15.39 -10.55
C THR A 124 0.34 -14.42 -9.37
N GLY A 125 0.79 -14.93 -8.22
CA GLY A 125 1.01 -14.16 -6.99
C GLY A 125 -0.18 -14.13 -6.05
N VAL A 126 0.09 -14.45 -4.79
CA VAL A 126 -0.87 -14.44 -3.67
C VAL A 126 -0.55 -13.31 -2.71
N ASN A 127 -0.28 -12.14 -3.27
CA ASN A 127 0.07 -10.89 -2.62
C ASN A 127 -0.65 -9.71 -3.27
N GLY A 128 -0.54 -8.54 -2.68
CA GLY A 128 -1.07 -7.32 -3.28
C GLY A 128 -1.06 -6.12 -2.35
N ASP A 129 -1.60 -5.00 -2.84
CA ASP A 129 -1.69 -3.75 -2.12
C ASP A 129 -3.15 -3.31 -1.96
N LEU A 130 -3.48 -2.85 -0.75
CA LEU A 130 -4.74 -2.20 -0.46
C LEU A 130 -4.64 -0.72 -0.84
N LEU A 131 -5.26 -0.38 -1.93
CA LEU A 131 -5.32 0.96 -2.50
C LEU A 131 -6.70 1.57 -2.24
N VAL A 132 -6.73 2.86 -1.93
CA VAL A 132 -7.96 3.63 -1.77
C VAL A 132 -7.89 4.90 -2.61
N TRP A 133 -9.04 5.40 -3.04
CA TRP A 133 -9.09 6.71 -3.67
C TRP A 133 -8.96 7.80 -2.61
N ASN A 134 -8.01 8.70 -2.77
CA ASN A 134 -7.88 9.88 -1.92
C ASN A 134 -8.49 11.08 -2.65
N PRO A 135 -9.67 11.56 -2.25
CA PRO A 135 -10.36 12.65 -2.95
C PRO A 135 -9.67 14.01 -2.77
N LEU A 136 -8.90 14.20 -1.70
CA LEU A 136 -8.16 15.45 -1.49
C LEU A 136 -6.96 15.55 -2.45
N LEU A 137 -6.26 14.43 -2.65
CA LEU A 137 -5.06 14.38 -3.49
C LEU A 137 -5.37 14.03 -4.95
N ASP A 138 -6.63 13.67 -5.27
CA ASP A 138 -7.10 13.19 -6.59
C ASP A 138 -6.23 12.04 -7.14
N MET A 139 -5.86 11.08 -6.27
CA MET A 139 -5.00 9.95 -6.63
C MET A 139 -5.27 8.70 -5.79
N SER A 140 -4.80 7.56 -6.29
CA SER A 140 -4.73 6.32 -5.52
C SER A 140 -3.74 6.45 -4.35
N PHE A 141 -4.09 5.87 -3.22
CA PHE A 141 -3.33 5.95 -1.99
C PHE A 141 -3.17 4.55 -1.39
N GLU A 142 -1.95 4.06 -1.29
CA GLU A 142 -1.64 2.76 -0.71
C GLU A 142 -1.68 2.84 0.81
N LEU A 143 -2.55 2.06 1.43
CA LEU A 143 -2.67 1.97 2.89
C LEU A 143 -1.89 0.80 3.47
N SER A 144 -1.77 -0.30 2.74
CA SER A 144 -1.17 -1.53 3.23
C SER A 144 -0.71 -2.40 2.08
N SER A 145 0.43 -3.05 2.27
CA SER A 145 0.92 -4.13 1.43
C SER A 145 0.88 -5.42 2.22
N MET A 146 0.41 -6.52 1.62
CA MET A 146 0.32 -7.83 2.28
C MET A 146 0.31 -8.98 1.30
N GLY A 147 0.68 -10.16 1.79
CA GLY A 147 0.65 -11.38 0.98
C GLY A 147 0.91 -12.63 1.81
N ILE A 148 0.62 -13.76 1.19
CA ILE A 148 1.16 -15.03 1.64
C ILE A 148 2.66 -14.98 1.39
N ARG A 149 3.44 -15.30 2.43
CA ARG A 149 4.90 -15.21 2.34
C ARG A 149 5.44 -16.36 1.50
N VAL A 150 6.65 -16.17 0.96
CA VAL A 150 7.34 -17.24 0.26
C VAL A 150 7.47 -18.49 1.14
N ASN A 151 7.38 -19.65 0.52
CA ASN A 151 7.78 -20.93 1.09
C ASN A 151 9.17 -21.32 0.52
N PRO A 152 9.79 -22.43 0.94
CA PRO A 152 11.09 -22.85 0.41
C PRO A 152 11.15 -22.89 -1.12
N GLU A 153 10.15 -23.46 -1.76
CA GLU A 153 10.09 -23.60 -3.23
C GLU A 153 9.97 -22.26 -3.95
N THR A 154 9.04 -21.40 -3.50
CA THR A 154 8.82 -20.10 -4.13
C THR A 154 9.96 -19.12 -3.83
N LEU A 155 10.58 -19.19 -2.64
CA LEU A 155 11.77 -18.42 -2.32
C LEU A 155 12.90 -18.72 -3.30
N GLU A 156 13.26 -19.99 -3.47
CA GLU A 156 14.33 -20.37 -4.40
C GLU A 156 14.07 -19.85 -5.82
N LYS A 157 12.87 -20.10 -6.34
CA LYS A 157 12.48 -19.65 -7.68
C LYS A 157 12.52 -18.12 -7.83
N GLN A 158 12.02 -17.38 -6.82
CA GLN A 158 12.00 -15.93 -6.87
C GLN A 158 13.41 -15.31 -6.79
N LEU A 159 14.29 -15.88 -5.95
CA LEU A 159 15.69 -15.47 -5.89
C LEU A 159 16.40 -15.69 -7.23
N ASP A 160 16.18 -16.85 -7.88
CA ASP A 160 16.76 -17.15 -9.20
C ASP A 160 16.19 -16.20 -10.29
N LEU A 161 14.88 -15.89 -10.27
CA LEU A 161 14.25 -14.93 -11.19
C LEU A 161 14.74 -13.48 -11.01
N CYS A 162 15.27 -13.15 -9.84
CA CYS A 162 15.83 -11.83 -9.52
C CYS A 162 17.35 -11.78 -9.58
N ASP A 163 17.99 -12.86 -10.04
CA ASP A 163 19.47 -12.97 -10.16
C ASP A 163 20.20 -12.67 -8.84
N CYS A 164 19.66 -13.18 -7.72
CA CYS A 164 20.23 -13.01 -6.38
C CYS A 164 20.23 -14.32 -5.56
N PRO A 165 20.68 -15.47 -6.12
CA PRO A 165 20.64 -16.76 -5.44
C PRO A 165 21.55 -16.84 -4.21
N GLU A 166 22.56 -15.96 -4.10
CA GLU A 166 23.46 -15.87 -2.95
C GLU A 166 22.73 -15.51 -1.64
N ARG A 167 21.55 -14.92 -1.71
CA ARG A 167 20.75 -14.60 -0.52
C ARG A 167 20.28 -15.84 0.24
N LYS A 168 20.28 -17.01 -0.38
CA LYS A 168 20.00 -18.30 0.29
C LYS A 168 20.90 -18.54 1.51
N GLU A 169 22.09 -17.92 1.52
CA GLU A 169 23.04 -18.02 2.62
C GLU A 169 22.72 -17.14 3.84
N PHE A 170 21.79 -16.23 3.74
CA PHE A 170 21.38 -15.39 4.87
C PHE A 170 20.62 -16.22 5.92
N VAL A 171 20.74 -15.83 7.17
CA VAL A 171 20.21 -16.60 8.33
C VAL A 171 18.71 -16.88 8.17
N TRP A 172 17.92 -15.87 7.86
CA TRP A 172 16.46 -16.01 7.69
C TRP A 172 16.13 -16.96 6.53
N HIS A 173 16.81 -16.80 5.38
CA HIS A 173 16.57 -17.63 4.19
C HIS A 173 16.86 -19.10 4.46
N ARG A 174 17.98 -19.40 5.13
CA ARG A 174 18.31 -20.79 5.55
C ARG A 174 17.27 -21.37 6.49
N MET A 175 16.82 -20.59 7.49
CA MET A 175 15.77 -21.04 8.42
C MET A 175 14.44 -21.33 7.71
N LEU A 176 14.11 -20.60 6.64
CA LEU A 176 12.95 -20.91 5.83
C LEU A 176 13.15 -22.15 4.97
N LEU A 177 14.32 -22.26 4.29
CA LEU A 177 14.66 -23.39 3.41
C LEU A 177 14.75 -24.72 4.14
N ASP A 178 15.22 -24.75 5.37
CA ASP A 178 15.34 -25.95 6.22
C ASP A 178 14.03 -26.28 6.99
N GLY A 179 12.99 -25.48 6.82
CA GLY A 179 11.68 -25.71 7.45
C GLY A 179 11.61 -25.32 8.92
N THR A 180 12.59 -24.57 9.45
CA THR A 180 12.57 -24.08 10.83
C THR A 180 11.51 -22.99 11.03
N LEU A 181 11.21 -22.18 10.00
CA LEU A 181 10.20 -21.14 10.07
C LEU A 181 8.83 -21.68 9.60
N PRO A 182 7.73 -21.26 10.26
CA PRO A 182 6.39 -21.60 9.82
C PRO A 182 6.02 -20.85 8.54
N GLN A 183 5.03 -21.38 7.83
CA GLN A 183 4.40 -20.62 6.74
C GLN A 183 3.49 -19.54 7.29
N THR A 184 3.48 -18.37 6.65
CA THR A 184 2.73 -17.22 7.13
C THR A 184 2.04 -16.46 5.99
N ILE A 185 1.00 -15.71 6.36
CA ILE A 185 0.48 -14.56 5.64
C ILE A 185 0.72 -13.33 6.51
N GLY A 186 1.18 -12.25 5.93
CA GLY A 186 1.51 -11.07 6.70
C GLY A 186 1.49 -9.79 5.87
N GLY A 187 1.75 -8.68 6.52
CA GLY A 187 1.76 -7.37 5.88
C GLY A 187 2.09 -6.24 6.82
N GLY A 188 2.17 -5.05 6.27
CA GLY A 188 2.40 -3.82 6.99
C GLY A 188 1.31 -2.79 6.68
N ILE A 189 0.85 -2.09 7.71
CA ILE A 189 -0.07 -0.96 7.60
C ILE A 189 0.66 0.29 8.06
N GLY A 190 0.91 1.23 7.15
CA GLY A 190 1.61 2.47 7.46
C GLY A 190 0.80 3.35 8.43
N GLN A 191 1.33 3.57 9.66
CA GLN A 191 0.61 4.32 10.68
C GLN A 191 0.36 5.77 10.26
N SER A 192 1.38 6.46 9.79
CA SER A 192 1.27 7.84 9.36
C SER A 192 0.45 8.00 8.08
N ARG A 193 0.57 7.06 7.12
CA ARG A 193 -0.31 7.03 5.95
C ARG A 193 -1.77 6.89 6.34
N MET A 194 -2.06 6.00 7.29
CA MET A 194 -3.42 5.84 7.81
C MET A 194 -3.93 7.13 8.44
N CYS A 195 -3.14 7.79 9.28
CA CYS A 195 -3.51 9.08 9.87
C CYS A 195 -3.73 10.15 8.80
N GLN A 196 -2.81 10.29 7.83
CA GLN A 196 -2.92 11.24 6.72
C GLN A 196 -4.22 11.05 5.95
N PHE A 197 -4.54 9.80 5.60
CA PHE A 197 -5.75 9.46 4.85
C PHE A 197 -7.03 9.71 5.67
N MET A 198 -7.07 9.23 6.92
CA MET A 198 -8.25 9.35 7.80
C MET A 198 -8.58 10.80 8.14
N LEU A 199 -7.57 11.64 8.35
CA LEU A 199 -7.72 13.06 8.70
C LEU A 199 -7.77 13.97 7.47
N GLN A 200 -7.71 13.42 6.26
CA GLN A 200 -7.71 14.18 5.01
C GLN A 200 -6.62 15.24 4.97
N CYS A 201 -5.39 14.85 5.35
CA CYS A 201 -4.23 15.72 5.30
C CYS A 201 -3.56 15.67 3.92
N ALA A 202 -3.12 16.83 3.43
CA ALA A 202 -2.48 16.96 2.11
C ALA A 202 -1.05 16.40 2.11
N HIS A 203 -0.37 16.47 3.24
CA HIS A 203 1.03 16.07 3.36
C HIS A 203 1.25 15.20 4.60
N ILE A 204 2.10 14.17 4.49
CA ILE A 204 2.40 13.27 5.61
C ILE A 204 3.00 13.99 6.82
N GLY A 205 3.68 15.09 6.59
CA GLY A 205 4.25 15.94 7.64
C GLY A 205 3.23 16.62 8.54
N GLU A 206 1.95 16.66 8.18
CA GLU A 206 0.87 17.15 9.03
C GLU A 206 0.51 16.16 10.15
N VAL A 207 0.88 14.89 9.98
CA VAL A 207 0.56 13.79 10.91
C VAL A 207 1.79 13.09 11.48
N GLN A 208 2.96 13.36 10.91
CA GLN A 208 4.23 12.76 11.35
C GLN A 208 5.33 13.80 11.35
N HIS A 209 6.04 13.92 12.47
CA HIS A 209 7.27 14.71 12.54
C HIS A 209 8.35 14.08 11.66
N GLY A 210 9.10 14.93 10.93
CA GLY A 210 10.19 14.49 10.07
C GLY A 210 11.13 15.62 9.71
N TRP A 211 12.18 15.28 8.97
CA TRP A 211 13.05 16.27 8.36
C TRP A 211 12.63 16.49 6.91
N TYR A 212 12.39 17.73 6.54
CA TYR A 212 11.98 18.14 5.20
C TYR A 212 12.98 19.14 4.63
N ASN A 213 13.12 19.16 3.31
CA ASN A 213 13.97 20.13 2.63
C ASN A 213 13.42 21.56 2.90
N PRO A 214 14.27 22.56 3.18
CA PRO A 214 13.84 23.94 3.40
C PRO A 214 12.95 24.51 2.27
N ASP A 215 13.25 24.20 1.01
CA ASP A 215 12.43 24.64 -0.13
C ASP A 215 11.04 23.99 -0.10
N GLU A 216 10.94 22.71 0.28
CA GLU A 216 9.68 22.03 0.47
C GLU A 216 8.88 22.64 1.62
N VAL A 217 9.53 22.94 2.73
CA VAL A 217 8.90 23.62 3.88
C VAL A 217 8.34 24.99 3.48
N ALA A 218 9.10 25.79 2.72
CA ALA A 218 8.66 27.10 2.25
C ALA A 218 7.42 26.96 1.34
N MET A 219 7.45 26.04 0.37
CA MET A 219 6.34 25.78 -0.53
C MET A 219 5.08 25.32 0.22
N LEU A 220 5.21 24.42 1.19
CA LEU A 220 4.08 23.91 1.98
C LEU A 220 3.48 25.03 2.86
N LYS A 221 4.33 25.91 3.40
CA LYS A 221 3.89 27.08 4.16
C LYS A 221 3.09 28.06 3.29
N GLU A 222 3.52 28.31 2.06
CA GLU A 222 2.76 29.15 1.09
C GLU A 222 1.38 28.55 0.78
N GLN A 223 1.25 27.23 0.80
CA GLN A 223 -0.01 26.51 0.62
C GLN A 223 -0.82 26.35 1.92
N ASN A 224 -0.39 26.95 3.01
CA ASN A 224 -0.98 26.83 4.34
C ASN A 224 -1.03 25.38 4.88
N ILE A 225 -0.08 24.55 4.47
CA ILE A 225 0.10 23.18 4.96
C ILE A 225 1.08 23.23 6.13
N ARG A 226 0.62 22.78 7.31
CA ARG A 226 1.39 22.86 8.56
C ARG A 226 2.11 21.56 8.82
N LEU A 227 3.42 21.63 8.96
CA LEU A 227 4.25 20.48 9.31
C LEU A 227 4.40 20.39 10.83
N LEU A 228 4.22 19.19 11.40
CA LEU A 228 4.44 18.94 12.82
C LEU A 228 5.89 19.26 13.20
N GLY A 229 6.06 20.06 14.26
CA GLY A 229 7.37 20.45 14.80
C GLY A 229 8.08 21.59 14.07
N LEU A 230 7.50 22.15 13.01
CA LEU A 230 8.09 23.25 12.22
C LEU A 230 7.27 24.55 12.22
N GLY A 231 6.45 24.82 13.23
CA GLY A 231 5.68 26.05 13.26
C GLY A 231 5.01 26.33 14.59
N GLU A 232 4.66 27.60 14.81
CA GLU A 232 3.78 27.99 15.91
C GLU A 232 2.40 27.39 15.66
N PHE A 233 1.91 26.61 16.60
CA PHE A 233 0.53 26.13 16.57
C PHE A 233 -0.40 27.33 16.78
N SER A 234 -1.37 27.56 15.89
CA SER A 234 -2.46 28.46 16.22
C SER A 234 -3.26 27.84 17.37
N GLU A 235 -3.77 28.66 18.27
CA GLU A 235 -4.55 28.23 19.43
C GLU A 235 -5.87 27.52 19.06
N ASP A 236 -6.25 27.53 17.78
CA ASP A 236 -7.46 26.84 17.29
C ASP A 236 -7.09 25.55 16.51
N PRO A 237 -7.18 24.35 17.16
CA PRO A 237 -6.91 23.08 16.52
C PRO A 237 -7.93 22.72 15.42
N MET A 238 -9.10 23.37 15.39
CA MET A 238 -10.14 23.10 14.37
C MET A 238 -9.95 23.93 13.10
N ALA A 239 -9.23 25.07 13.16
CA ALA A 239 -8.96 25.89 11.99
C ALA A 239 -7.96 25.22 11.01
N ALA A 240 -7.25 24.17 11.46
CA ALA A 240 -6.26 23.45 10.68
C ALA A 240 -6.85 22.34 9.78
N SER A 241 -8.09 21.91 10.00
CA SER A 241 -8.63 20.68 9.42
C SER A 241 -9.42 20.86 8.13
N LEU A 242 -9.59 22.06 7.66
CA LEU A 242 -10.35 22.31 6.42
C LEU A 242 -9.50 23.15 5.47
N HIS A 243 -8.89 22.51 4.47
CA HIS A 243 -8.26 23.18 3.32
C HIS A 243 -9.31 23.35 2.19
N PRO A 244 -10.19 24.38 2.23
CA PRO A 244 -11.10 24.64 1.13
C PRO A 244 -10.28 25.23 -0.01
N GLY A 245 -9.98 24.41 -1.02
CA GLY A 245 -9.45 24.90 -2.28
C GLY A 245 -7.97 24.71 -2.56
N VAL A 246 -7.27 23.84 -1.85
CA VAL A 246 -5.89 23.45 -2.24
C VAL A 246 -5.96 22.64 -3.56
N LYS A 247 -5.70 23.31 -4.67
CA LYS A 247 -5.36 22.66 -5.93
C LYS A 247 -3.89 22.30 -5.87
N LEU A 248 -3.56 21.09 -5.39
CA LEU A 248 -2.22 20.55 -5.54
C LEU A 248 -1.96 20.34 -7.04
N GLN A 249 -1.03 21.11 -7.60
CA GLN A 249 -0.47 20.77 -8.91
C GLN A 249 0.13 19.36 -8.80
N SER A 250 -0.22 18.50 -9.77
CA SER A 250 0.23 17.12 -9.79
C SER A 250 1.75 17.03 -9.72
N TYR A 251 2.27 16.40 -8.68
CA TYR A 251 3.69 16.04 -8.56
C TYR A 251 4.07 14.86 -9.46
N ALA A 252 3.34 14.63 -10.56
CA ALA A 252 3.56 13.52 -11.49
C ALA A 252 4.77 13.70 -12.42
N ASP A 253 5.44 14.87 -12.38
CA ASP A 253 6.48 15.21 -13.37
C ASP A 253 7.86 15.49 -12.75
N LYS A 254 8.27 14.74 -11.70
CA LYS A 254 9.69 14.74 -11.31
C LYS A 254 10.17 13.39 -10.88
#